data_d4d4cffbfdf2fdae02624ee1d81dfb53
#
_entry.id   d4d4cffbfdf2fdae02624ee1d81dfb53
#
_cell.length_a   1.000
_cell.length_b   1.000
_cell.length_c   1.000
_cell.angle_alpha   90.00
_cell.angle_beta   90.00
_cell.angle_gamma   90.00
#
_symmetry.space_group_name_H-M   'P 1'
#
loop_
_entity.id
_entity.type
_entity.pdbx_description
1 polymer ?
#
loop_
_entity_poly.entity_id
_entity_poly.type
_entity_poly.pdbx_seq_one_letter_code
_entity_poly.pdbx_strand_id
1 'polypeptide(L)'
;MRARFQSRRQSNLLTKRVIPCLDVDNGRVVKGLHFESITDAGDPVELASKYSRDGADELVFLDITASQEKRGTTRELVSDVAKVIDIPFTVGGGVGSVDDARDILLSGADKVGVNTGAVNNPALLTELMGIFGKQCVVVAIDAKRNHSEDSTKTMFEEDGKKFWFEVFIYGGRRSTGLDAIRWAKEAAALGAGEILLTSIDRDGTGDGYDVLLTQKTVDAVSVPVIASGGCGRPEDMCEIFQRSDVDAALAASIFHYEDRSVNWVKEILRDRGIPVRL
;
A
#
# COMPACT_ATOMS: atom_id res chain seq x y z
N MET A 1 -11.92 -24.80 14.72
CA MET A 1 -11.20 -23.55 15.02
C MET A 1 -9.72 -23.74 15.39
N ARG A 2 -9.32 -24.73 16.20
CA ARG A 2 -7.91 -24.96 16.60
C ARG A 2 -6.96 -25.42 15.48
N ALA A 3 -7.41 -26.13 14.47
CA ALA A 3 -6.56 -26.65 13.38
C ALA A 3 -6.10 -25.56 12.35
N ARG A 4 -6.87 -24.48 12.17
CA ARG A 4 -6.47 -23.36 11.31
C ARG A 4 -5.37 -22.48 11.95
N PHE A 5 -5.32 -22.39 13.26
CA PHE A 5 -4.27 -21.67 13.98
C PHE A 5 -2.91 -22.38 13.94
N GLN A 6 -2.90 -23.72 13.83
CA GLN A 6 -1.64 -24.47 13.78
C GLN A 6 -0.98 -24.47 12.40
N SER A 7 -1.75 -24.39 11.30
CA SER A 7 -1.17 -24.35 9.95
C SER A 7 -0.53 -22.98 9.61
N ARG A 8 -1.00 -21.88 10.20
CA ARG A 8 -0.40 -20.56 10.03
C ARG A 8 0.86 -20.32 10.86
N ARG A 9 1.08 -21.07 11.97
CA ARG A 9 2.34 -20.99 12.75
C ARG A 9 3.57 -21.52 12.01
N GLN A 10 3.42 -22.26 10.92
CA GLN A 10 4.53 -22.67 10.04
C GLN A 10 4.94 -21.60 9.02
N SER A 11 4.19 -20.51 8.84
CA SER A 11 4.57 -19.35 8.00
C SER A 11 5.57 -18.38 8.69
N ASN A 12 6.03 -18.66 9.89
CA ASN A 12 7.02 -17.86 10.63
C ASN A 12 8.44 -17.85 10.00
N LEU A 13 8.62 -18.37 8.79
CA LEU A 13 9.88 -18.32 8.04
C LEU A 13 9.93 -17.16 7.04
N LEU A 14 8.79 -16.52 6.72
CA LEU A 14 8.76 -15.39 5.80
C LEU A 14 9.04 -14.09 6.58
N THR A 15 10.03 -13.35 6.11
CA THR A 15 10.35 -12.02 6.66
C THR A 15 9.25 -11.02 6.32
N LYS A 16 8.99 -10.12 7.26
CA LYS A 16 8.11 -8.97 7.06
C LYS A 16 8.84 -7.93 6.22
N ARG A 17 8.14 -7.29 5.27
CA ARG A 17 8.71 -6.26 4.40
C ARG A 17 8.46 -4.87 4.97
N VAL A 18 9.47 -4.04 4.95
CA VAL A 18 9.41 -2.60 5.26
C VAL A 18 9.52 -1.83 3.96
N ILE A 19 8.46 -1.08 3.62
CA ILE A 19 8.28 -0.46 2.30
C ILE A 19 8.18 1.05 2.44
N PRO A 20 9.20 1.82 2.05
CA PRO A 20 9.05 3.26 1.88
C PRO A 20 8.07 3.61 0.75
N CYS A 21 7.31 4.71 0.94
CA CYS A 21 6.45 5.29 -0.08
C CYS A 21 6.96 6.67 -0.49
N LEU A 22 6.94 6.94 -1.79
CA LEU A 22 7.18 8.24 -2.39
C LEU A 22 5.88 8.72 -3.05
N ASP A 23 5.22 9.68 -2.42
CA ASP A 23 4.10 10.39 -3.03
C ASP A 23 4.66 11.49 -3.93
N VAL A 24 4.32 11.45 -5.20
CA VAL A 24 4.89 12.37 -6.19
C VAL A 24 3.83 13.29 -6.77
N ASP A 25 4.14 14.57 -6.75
CA ASP A 25 3.38 15.64 -7.42
C ASP A 25 4.30 16.39 -8.36
N ASN A 26 3.92 16.45 -9.66
CA ASN A 26 4.67 17.19 -10.70
C ASN A 26 6.18 16.87 -10.71
N GLY A 27 6.55 15.59 -10.53
CA GLY A 27 7.94 15.13 -10.58
C GLY A 27 8.77 15.41 -9.31
N ARG A 28 8.13 15.85 -8.22
CA ARG A 28 8.76 16.05 -6.91
C ARG A 28 8.12 15.17 -5.86
N VAL A 29 8.93 14.64 -4.94
CA VAL A 29 8.36 13.96 -3.77
C VAL A 29 7.73 14.99 -2.86
N VAL A 30 6.51 14.69 -2.44
CA VAL A 30 5.73 15.58 -1.59
C VAL A 30 5.33 14.89 -0.29
N LYS A 31 5.16 15.69 0.75
CA LYS A 31 4.60 15.28 2.02
C LYS A 31 3.31 16.05 2.26
N GLY A 32 2.21 15.35 2.45
CA GLY A 32 0.93 15.94 2.82
C GLY A 32 0.40 15.37 4.12
N LEU A 33 -0.37 16.18 4.86
CA LEU A 33 -1.26 15.74 5.93
C LEU A 33 -2.66 15.68 5.32
N HIS A 34 -3.29 14.50 5.32
CA HIS A 34 -4.63 14.29 4.76
C HIS A 34 -4.80 14.79 3.31
N PHE A 35 -3.76 14.65 2.46
CA PHE A 35 -3.72 15.20 1.09
C PHE A 35 -3.83 16.74 1.02
N GLU A 36 -3.65 17.43 2.13
CA GLU A 36 -3.60 18.90 2.25
C GLU A 36 -2.22 19.35 2.75
N SER A 37 -1.86 20.61 2.51
CA SER A 37 -0.58 21.23 2.94
C SER A 37 0.66 20.50 2.40
N ILE A 38 0.73 20.35 1.07
CA ILE A 38 1.82 19.67 0.35
C ILE A 38 3.13 20.45 0.52
N THR A 39 4.15 19.79 1.08
CA THR A 39 5.52 20.30 1.22
C THR A 39 6.46 19.45 0.36
N ASP A 40 7.39 20.08 -0.35
CA ASP A 40 8.45 19.39 -1.11
C ASP A 40 9.36 18.59 -0.15
N ALA A 41 9.53 17.31 -0.40
CA ALA A 41 10.38 16.40 0.38
C ALA A 41 11.66 15.98 -0.35
N GLY A 42 11.85 16.38 -1.61
CA GLY A 42 13.09 16.16 -2.34
C GLY A 42 12.93 15.55 -3.75
N ASP A 43 14.08 15.17 -4.30
CA ASP A 43 14.15 14.50 -5.59
C ASP A 43 13.79 13.00 -5.46
N PRO A 44 12.84 12.48 -6.26
CA PRO A 44 12.40 11.10 -6.15
C PRO A 44 13.51 10.07 -6.51
N VAL A 45 14.43 10.39 -7.43
CA VAL A 45 15.51 9.48 -7.82
C VAL A 45 16.55 9.38 -6.70
N GLU A 46 16.91 10.50 -6.09
CA GLU A 46 17.82 10.53 -4.95
C GLU A 46 17.26 9.78 -3.74
N LEU A 47 15.99 10.00 -3.41
CA LEU A 47 15.31 9.33 -2.31
C LEU A 47 15.16 7.83 -2.56
N ALA A 48 14.78 7.41 -3.77
CA ALA A 48 14.70 6.01 -4.16
C ALA A 48 16.05 5.29 -4.00
N SER A 49 17.12 5.90 -4.52
CA SER A 49 18.49 5.40 -4.37
C SER A 49 18.92 5.29 -2.91
N LYS A 50 18.57 6.28 -2.08
CA LYS A 50 18.83 6.26 -0.64
C LYS A 50 18.10 5.08 0.02
N TYR A 51 16.80 4.92 -0.20
CA TYR A 51 16.01 3.86 0.44
C TYR A 51 16.44 2.46 0.00
N SER A 52 16.80 2.27 -1.28
CA SER A 52 17.34 1.00 -1.75
C SER A 52 18.64 0.64 -1.02
N ARG A 53 19.59 1.58 -0.91
CA ARG A 53 20.84 1.39 -0.15
C ARG A 53 20.62 1.25 1.36
N ASP A 54 19.59 1.88 1.90
CA ASP A 54 19.22 1.81 3.32
C ASP A 54 18.47 0.52 3.68
N GLY A 55 18.38 -0.45 2.75
CA GLY A 55 17.84 -1.78 3.00
C GLY A 55 16.34 -1.89 2.92
N ALA A 56 15.63 -1.03 2.18
CA ALA A 56 14.22 -1.22 1.89
C ALA A 56 13.97 -2.57 1.20
N ASP A 57 12.84 -3.22 1.49
CA ASP A 57 12.51 -4.51 0.87
C ASP A 57 11.79 -4.33 -0.47
N GLU A 58 11.15 -3.19 -0.66
CA GLU A 58 10.41 -2.78 -1.85
C GLU A 58 10.24 -1.25 -1.81
N LEU A 59 10.00 -0.63 -2.94
CA LEU A 59 9.64 0.80 -3.04
C LEU A 59 8.27 0.94 -3.67
N VAL A 60 7.42 1.80 -3.10
CA VAL A 60 6.16 2.21 -3.71
C VAL A 60 6.23 3.69 -4.09
N PHE A 61 5.80 3.97 -5.31
CA PHE A 61 5.73 5.31 -5.89
C PHE A 61 4.27 5.58 -6.27
N LEU A 62 3.69 6.63 -5.72
CA LEU A 62 2.31 7.03 -5.99
C LEU A 62 2.30 8.39 -6.68
N ASP A 63 1.96 8.41 -7.97
CA ASP A 63 1.71 9.66 -8.67
C ASP A 63 0.30 10.16 -8.31
N ILE A 64 0.26 11.17 -7.43
CA ILE A 64 -1.00 11.75 -6.93
C ILE A 64 -1.63 12.77 -7.91
N THR A 65 -0.92 13.12 -8.98
CA THR A 65 -1.37 14.07 -10.02
C THR A 65 -1.59 13.44 -11.37
N ALA A 66 -1.53 12.11 -11.46
CA ALA A 66 -1.64 11.39 -12.71
C ALA A 66 -2.90 11.78 -13.50
N SER A 67 -2.71 12.66 -14.48
CA SER A 67 -3.68 13.00 -15.53
C SER A 67 -3.16 12.51 -16.89
N GLN A 68 -4.05 12.36 -17.87
CA GLN A 68 -3.63 11.93 -19.21
C GLN A 68 -2.53 12.81 -19.82
N GLU A 69 -2.52 14.10 -19.48
CA GLU A 69 -1.55 15.08 -20.04
C GLU A 69 -0.14 14.95 -19.43
N LYS A 70 0.01 14.34 -18.23
CA LYS A 70 1.28 14.24 -17.50
C LYS A 70 1.97 12.87 -17.58
N ARG A 71 1.42 11.92 -18.33
CA ARG A 71 1.94 10.54 -18.44
C ARG A 71 3.36 10.43 -18.96
N GLY A 72 3.79 11.35 -19.82
CA GLY A 72 5.16 11.40 -20.34
C GLY A 72 6.19 11.59 -19.22
N THR A 73 5.98 12.60 -18.39
CA THR A 73 6.86 12.93 -17.26
C THR A 73 6.94 11.77 -16.25
N THR A 74 5.79 11.11 -15.98
CA THR A 74 5.75 9.95 -15.07
C THR A 74 6.59 8.79 -15.61
N ARG A 75 6.56 8.48 -16.92
CA ARG A 75 7.36 7.40 -17.52
C ARG A 75 8.85 7.67 -17.43
N GLU A 76 9.29 8.89 -17.75
CA GLU A 76 10.71 9.28 -17.65
C GLU A 76 11.19 9.11 -16.22
N LEU A 77 10.42 9.60 -15.24
CA LEU A 77 10.76 9.50 -13.84
C LEU A 77 10.79 8.05 -13.35
N VAL A 78 9.83 7.21 -13.74
CA VAL A 78 9.84 5.76 -13.44
C VAL A 78 11.11 5.10 -14.00
N SER A 79 11.48 5.44 -15.24
CA SER A 79 12.70 4.91 -15.85
C SER A 79 13.96 5.37 -15.12
N ASP A 80 14.01 6.62 -14.63
CA ASP A 80 15.17 7.12 -13.90
C ASP A 80 15.29 6.51 -12.50
N VAL A 81 14.17 6.32 -11.80
CA VAL A 81 14.14 5.59 -10.53
C VAL A 81 14.58 4.13 -10.72
N ALA A 82 14.06 3.42 -11.72
CA ALA A 82 14.40 2.02 -11.98
C ALA A 82 15.89 1.79 -12.27
N LYS A 83 16.63 2.81 -12.76
CA LYS A 83 18.07 2.71 -13.01
C LYS A 83 18.94 2.75 -11.75
N VAL A 84 18.40 3.27 -10.64
CA VAL A 84 19.17 3.56 -9.41
C VAL A 84 18.80 2.68 -8.23
N ILE A 85 17.83 1.79 -8.38
CA ILE A 85 17.40 0.85 -7.34
C ILE A 85 17.58 -0.60 -7.81
N ASP A 86 17.76 -1.52 -6.87
CA ASP A 86 17.89 -2.97 -7.07
C ASP A 86 16.85 -3.78 -6.25
N ILE A 87 15.80 -3.11 -5.80
CA ILE A 87 14.68 -3.67 -5.04
C ILE A 87 13.39 -3.61 -5.86
N PRO A 88 12.39 -4.49 -5.59
CA PRO A 88 11.10 -4.43 -6.27
C PRO A 88 10.45 -3.05 -6.21
N PHE A 89 9.90 -2.62 -7.34
CA PHE A 89 9.36 -1.28 -7.53
C PHE A 89 7.91 -1.32 -8.01
N THR A 90 7.01 -0.81 -7.17
CA THR A 90 5.58 -0.67 -7.46
C THR A 90 5.25 0.77 -7.82
N VAL A 91 4.60 1.00 -8.95
CA VAL A 91 4.14 2.32 -9.38
C VAL A 91 2.62 2.36 -9.43
N GLY A 92 2.03 3.30 -8.73
CA GLY A 92 0.59 3.58 -8.70
C GLY A 92 0.27 5.01 -9.12
N GLY A 93 -0.99 5.24 -9.43
CA GLY A 93 -1.51 6.52 -9.91
C GLY A 93 -1.93 6.46 -11.37
N GLY A 94 -3.18 6.84 -11.66
CA GLY A 94 -3.71 7.00 -13.02
C GLY A 94 -3.86 5.73 -13.87
N VAL A 95 -3.61 4.54 -13.34
CA VAL A 95 -3.76 3.28 -14.09
C VAL A 95 -5.25 2.94 -14.25
N GLY A 96 -5.74 3.06 -15.48
CA GLY A 96 -7.15 2.80 -15.84
C GLY A 96 -7.33 1.86 -17.04
N SER A 97 -6.23 1.42 -17.65
CA SER A 97 -6.22 0.53 -18.81
C SER A 97 -5.02 -0.40 -18.84
N VAL A 98 -5.07 -1.44 -19.68
CA VAL A 98 -3.94 -2.34 -19.95
C VAL A 98 -2.75 -1.57 -20.53
N ASP A 99 -3.01 -0.57 -21.38
CA ASP A 99 -1.95 0.22 -22.01
C ASP A 99 -1.23 1.11 -20.99
N ASP A 100 -1.96 1.70 -20.01
CA ASP A 100 -1.33 2.44 -18.90
C ASP A 100 -0.39 1.54 -18.11
N ALA A 101 -0.85 0.33 -17.76
CA ALA A 101 -0.03 -0.64 -17.02
C ALA A 101 1.20 -1.08 -17.83
N ARG A 102 1.02 -1.34 -19.14
CA ARG A 102 2.13 -1.73 -20.03
C ARG A 102 3.20 -0.64 -20.08
N ASP A 103 2.80 0.60 -20.21
CA ASP A 103 3.72 1.75 -20.28
C ASP A 103 4.56 1.88 -19.02
N ILE A 104 3.94 1.71 -17.86
CA ILE A 104 4.62 1.75 -16.54
C ILE A 104 5.61 0.58 -16.40
N LEU A 105 5.18 -0.64 -16.72
CA LEU A 105 6.04 -1.83 -16.63
C LEU A 105 7.21 -1.76 -17.61
N LEU A 106 6.99 -1.29 -18.85
CA LEU A 106 8.05 -1.07 -19.84
C LEU A 106 9.02 0.04 -19.43
N SER A 107 8.59 0.99 -18.59
CA SER A 107 9.45 2.03 -18.03
C SER A 107 10.35 1.53 -16.89
N GLY A 108 10.18 0.29 -16.43
CA GLY A 108 11.04 -0.36 -15.45
C GLY A 108 10.41 -0.66 -14.09
N ALA A 109 9.11 -0.40 -13.91
CA ALA A 109 8.41 -0.87 -12.71
C ALA A 109 8.22 -2.41 -12.74
N ASP A 110 8.27 -3.06 -11.58
CA ASP A 110 7.98 -4.50 -11.43
C ASP A 110 6.49 -4.75 -11.25
N LYS A 111 5.78 -3.80 -10.66
CA LYS A 111 4.36 -3.91 -10.34
C LYS A 111 3.61 -2.61 -10.63
N VAL A 112 2.32 -2.73 -10.90
CA VAL A 112 1.41 -1.58 -11.06
C VAL A 112 0.36 -1.57 -9.96
N GLY A 113 0.15 -0.39 -9.36
CA GLY A 113 -0.87 -0.13 -8.36
C GLY A 113 -2.16 0.39 -9.00
N VAL A 114 -3.28 -0.31 -8.82
CA VAL A 114 -4.57 0.05 -9.40
C VAL A 114 -5.61 0.25 -8.30
N ASN A 115 -6.23 1.43 -8.23
CA ASN A 115 -7.35 1.73 -7.31
C ASN A 115 -8.60 2.08 -8.14
N THR A 116 -8.77 3.34 -8.51
CA THR A 116 -9.96 3.87 -9.20
C THR A 116 -10.29 3.10 -10.47
N GLY A 117 -9.27 2.71 -11.26
CA GLY A 117 -9.45 1.92 -12.48
C GLY A 117 -10.10 0.58 -12.21
N ALA A 118 -9.66 -0.13 -11.15
CA ALA A 118 -10.21 -1.43 -10.76
C ALA A 118 -11.63 -1.33 -10.21
N VAL A 119 -11.95 -0.30 -9.43
CA VAL A 119 -13.32 -0.09 -8.90
C VAL A 119 -14.29 0.24 -10.02
N ASN A 120 -13.89 1.08 -10.97
CA ASN A 120 -14.74 1.47 -12.10
C ASN A 120 -14.91 0.35 -13.15
N ASN A 121 -13.88 -0.48 -13.32
CA ASN A 121 -13.87 -1.63 -14.23
C ASN A 121 -13.15 -2.83 -13.58
N PRO A 122 -13.83 -3.66 -12.79
CA PRO A 122 -13.20 -4.82 -12.14
C PRO A 122 -12.59 -5.84 -13.12
N ALA A 123 -13.11 -5.94 -14.36
CA ALA A 123 -12.56 -6.82 -15.38
C ALA A 123 -11.11 -6.47 -15.76
N LEU A 124 -10.69 -5.20 -15.57
CA LEU A 124 -9.30 -4.76 -15.76
C LEU A 124 -8.30 -5.62 -14.99
N LEU A 125 -8.64 -6.06 -13.77
CA LEU A 125 -7.76 -6.92 -12.96
C LEU A 125 -7.49 -8.27 -13.63
N THR A 126 -8.51 -8.88 -14.23
CA THR A 126 -8.38 -10.15 -14.96
C THR A 126 -7.57 -9.97 -16.25
N GLU A 127 -7.77 -8.86 -16.95
CA GLU A 127 -6.99 -8.52 -18.14
C GLU A 127 -5.51 -8.32 -17.81
N LEU A 128 -5.20 -7.52 -16.78
CA LEU A 128 -3.84 -7.28 -16.30
C LEU A 128 -3.15 -8.58 -15.87
N MET A 129 -3.85 -9.39 -15.06
CA MET A 129 -3.36 -10.69 -14.64
C MET A 129 -3.06 -11.61 -15.84
N GLY A 130 -3.94 -11.64 -16.83
CA GLY A 130 -3.78 -12.50 -18.01
C GLY A 130 -2.61 -12.11 -18.90
N ILE A 131 -2.24 -10.82 -18.94
CA ILE A 131 -1.18 -10.30 -19.81
C ILE A 131 0.17 -10.26 -19.08
N PHE A 132 0.21 -9.78 -17.84
CA PHE A 132 1.45 -9.51 -17.11
C PHE A 132 1.73 -10.50 -15.97
N GLY A 133 0.73 -11.32 -15.62
CA GLY A 133 0.78 -12.19 -14.44
C GLY A 133 0.31 -11.46 -13.16
N LYS A 134 -0.32 -12.22 -12.26
CA LYS A 134 -0.87 -11.65 -11.02
C LYS A 134 0.16 -10.95 -10.12
N GLN A 135 1.43 -11.39 -10.16
CA GLN A 135 2.52 -10.81 -9.38
C GLN A 135 2.82 -9.36 -9.73
N CYS A 136 2.41 -8.90 -10.92
CA CYS A 136 2.56 -7.50 -11.35
C CYS A 136 1.37 -6.62 -10.95
N VAL A 137 0.29 -7.19 -10.36
CA VAL A 137 -0.96 -6.46 -10.10
C VAL A 137 -1.12 -6.24 -8.61
N VAL A 138 -0.97 -4.99 -8.15
CA VAL A 138 -1.27 -4.54 -6.79
C VAL A 138 -2.59 -3.78 -6.81
N VAL A 139 -3.57 -4.20 -6.01
CA VAL A 139 -4.81 -3.43 -5.85
C VAL A 139 -4.69 -2.54 -4.63
N ALA A 140 -4.68 -1.23 -4.85
CA ALA A 140 -4.72 -0.24 -3.79
C ALA A 140 -6.17 -0.01 -3.35
N ILE A 141 -6.41 -0.10 -2.04
CA ILE A 141 -7.71 0.08 -1.41
C ILE A 141 -7.59 1.17 -0.34
N ASP A 142 -8.16 2.33 -0.61
CA ASP A 142 -8.30 3.40 0.37
C ASP A 142 -9.62 3.17 1.12
N ALA A 143 -9.55 2.89 2.41
CA ALA A 143 -10.70 2.54 3.22
C ALA A 143 -10.93 3.54 4.36
N LYS A 144 -12.20 3.87 4.60
CA LYS A 144 -12.62 4.77 5.67
C LYS A 144 -13.78 4.19 6.45
N ARG A 145 -13.84 4.43 7.78
CA ARG A 145 -14.98 4.06 8.60
C ARG A 145 -16.23 4.83 8.18
N ASN A 146 -17.29 4.09 7.88
CA ASN A 146 -18.63 4.64 7.63
C ASN A 146 -19.56 4.18 8.76
N HIS A 147 -20.12 5.13 9.49
CA HIS A 147 -20.98 4.88 10.67
C HIS A 147 -22.46 4.68 10.32
N SER A 148 -22.83 4.64 9.04
CA SER A 148 -24.19 4.30 8.65
C SER A 148 -24.48 2.81 8.93
N GLU A 149 -25.65 2.50 9.48
CA GLU A 149 -26.07 1.12 9.66
C GLU A 149 -26.58 0.56 8.32
N ASP A 150 -25.92 -0.49 7.83
CA ASP A 150 -26.30 -1.21 6.63
C ASP A 150 -26.02 -2.72 6.83
N SER A 151 -27.08 -3.50 7.00
CA SER A 151 -27.01 -4.94 7.22
C SER A 151 -26.42 -5.72 6.04
N THR A 152 -26.28 -5.09 4.87
CA THR A 152 -25.63 -5.67 3.70
C THR A 152 -24.11 -5.57 3.74
N LYS A 153 -23.54 -4.80 4.70
CA LYS A 153 -22.09 -4.58 4.88
C LYS A 153 -21.52 -5.45 5.99
N THR A 154 -20.20 -5.56 6.01
CA THR A 154 -19.46 -6.22 7.09
C THR A 154 -19.35 -5.25 8.27
N MET A 155 -20.33 -5.32 9.16
CA MET A 155 -20.42 -4.41 10.32
C MET A 155 -19.42 -4.80 11.41
N PHE A 156 -18.84 -3.78 12.02
CA PHE A 156 -17.97 -3.84 13.20
C PHE A 156 -18.55 -2.96 14.30
N GLU A 157 -18.08 -3.19 15.53
CA GLU A 157 -18.40 -2.36 16.68
C GLU A 157 -17.13 -2.11 17.49
N GLU A 158 -16.85 -0.83 17.80
CA GLU A 158 -15.74 -0.41 18.64
C GLU A 158 -16.23 0.76 19.51
N ASP A 159 -16.00 0.71 20.82
CA ASP A 159 -16.46 1.70 21.80
C ASP A 159 -17.96 2.02 21.72
N GLY A 160 -18.78 0.99 21.46
CA GLY A 160 -20.24 1.12 21.34
C GLY A 160 -20.73 1.81 20.07
N LYS A 161 -19.83 2.09 19.12
CA LYS A 161 -20.17 2.66 17.80
C LYS A 161 -20.06 1.59 16.74
N LYS A 162 -21.13 1.42 15.97
CA LYS A 162 -21.15 0.55 14.80
C LYS A 162 -20.64 1.28 13.58
N PHE A 163 -19.91 0.54 12.74
CA PHE A 163 -19.38 1.04 11.47
C PHE A 163 -19.03 -0.12 10.53
N TRP A 164 -18.75 0.20 9.30
CA TRP A 164 -18.12 -0.67 8.29
C TRP A 164 -17.02 0.11 7.57
N PHE A 165 -16.12 -0.59 6.87
CA PHE A 165 -15.06 0.06 6.11
C PHE A 165 -15.51 0.24 4.66
N GLU A 166 -15.60 1.49 4.22
CA GLU A 166 -16.00 1.89 2.88
C GLU A 166 -14.79 2.18 2.00
N VAL A 167 -14.82 1.67 0.75
CA VAL A 167 -13.82 1.98 -0.26
C VAL A 167 -14.01 3.38 -0.80
N PHE A 168 -12.90 4.10 -0.91
CA PHE A 168 -12.80 5.42 -1.55
C PHE A 168 -11.92 5.35 -2.79
N ILE A 169 -12.20 6.23 -3.75
CA ILE A 169 -11.46 6.38 -5.01
C ILE A 169 -11.03 7.82 -5.23
N TYR A 170 -10.24 8.05 -6.29
CA TYR A 170 -9.66 9.37 -6.61
C TYR A 170 -8.84 9.95 -5.45
N GLY A 171 -7.96 9.14 -4.85
CA GLY A 171 -7.13 9.58 -3.71
C GLY A 171 -7.97 9.96 -2.49
N GLY A 172 -8.90 9.12 -2.10
CA GLY A 172 -9.72 9.30 -0.91
C GLY A 172 -10.85 10.33 -1.01
N ARG A 173 -11.08 10.92 -2.20
CA ARG A 173 -12.02 12.04 -2.39
C ARG A 173 -13.46 11.64 -2.67
N ARG A 174 -13.70 10.41 -3.15
CA ARG A 174 -15.04 9.95 -3.54
C ARG A 174 -15.37 8.62 -2.90
N SER A 175 -16.45 8.61 -2.13
CA SER A 175 -17.11 7.43 -1.58
C SER A 175 -17.70 6.56 -2.70
N THR A 176 -17.68 5.24 -2.53
CA THR A 176 -18.18 4.28 -3.53
C THR A 176 -19.37 3.47 -3.05
N GLY A 177 -19.63 3.42 -1.74
CA GLY A 177 -20.58 2.48 -1.16
C GLY A 177 -20.10 1.02 -1.14
N LEU A 178 -18.86 0.71 -1.58
CA LEU A 178 -18.33 -0.66 -1.55
C LEU A 178 -17.74 -0.98 -0.18
N ASP A 179 -18.02 -2.18 0.32
CA ASP A 179 -17.41 -2.74 1.53
C ASP A 179 -15.96 -3.14 1.23
N ALA A 180 -14.99 -2.56 1.94
CA ALA A 180 -13.57 -2.75 1.69
C ALA A 180 -13.11 -4.21 1.88
N ILE A 181 -13.67 -4.93 2.85
CA ILE A 181 -13.33 -6.34 3.09
C ILE A 181 -13.84 -7.22 1.96
N ARG A 182 -15.06 -6.97 1.48
CA ARG A 182 -15.63 -7.70 0.34
C ARG A 182 -14.92 -7.37 -0.96
N TRP A 183 -14.59 -6.09 -1.15
CA TRP A 183 -13.84 -5.65 -2.33
C TRP A 183 -12.44 -6.27 -2.38
N ALA A 184 -11.71 -6.31 -1.26
CA ALA A 184 -10.40 -6.98 -1.19
C ALA A 184 -10.49 -8.45 -1.59
N LYS A 185 -11.53 -9.17 -1.12
CA LYS A 185 -11.78 -10.57 -1.50
C LYS A 185 -12.09 -10.73 -2.98
N GLU A 186 -12.93 -9.85 -3.54
CA GLU A 186 -13.29 -9.85 -4.96
C GLU A 186 -12.05 -9.52 -5.82
N ALA A 187 -11.29 -8.50 -5.48
CA ALA A 187 -10.08 -8.11 -6.19
C ALA A 187 -9.05 -9.25 -6.22
N ALA A 188 -8.85 -9.96 -5.10
CA ALA A 188 -7.98 -11.13 -5.05
C ALA A 188 -8.47 -12.26 -5.96
N ALA A 189 -9.79 -12.49 -6.04
CA ALA A 189 -10.40 -13.48 -6.92
C ALA A 189 -10.29 -13.09 -8.41
N LEU A 190 -10.32 -11.79 -8.72
CA LEU A 190 -10.19 -11.26 -10.09
C LEU A 190 -8.74 -11.21 -10.60
N GLY A 191 -7.74 -11.42 -9.72
CA GLY A 191 -6.36 -11.53 -10.17
C GLY A 191 -5.38 -10.57 -9.51
N ALA A 192 -5.77 -9.85 -8.46
CA ALA A 192 -4.80 -9.12 -7.64
C ALA A 192 -3.74 -10.09 -7.09
N GLY A 193 -2.48 -9.77 -7.25
CA GLY A 193 -1.36 -10.49 -6.66
C GLY A 193 -1.05 -10.01 -5.25
N GLU A 194 -1.44 -8.78 -4.92
CA GLU A 194 -1.19 -8.13 -3.63
C GLU A 194 -2.22 -7.02 -3.37
N ILE A 195 -2.51 -6.76 -2.10
CA ILE A 195 -3.40 -5.66 -1.67
C ILE A 195 -2.57 -4.61 -0.92
N LEU A 196 -2.58 -3.38 -1.39
CA LEU A 196 -2.09 -2.20 -0.66
C LEU A 196 -3.29 -1.55 0.03
N LEU A 197 -3.36 -1.68 1.35
CA LEU A 197 -4.51 -1.26 2.14
C LEU A 197 -4.20 -0.01 2.95
N THR A 198 -4.80 1.11 2.59
CA THR A 198 -4.63 2.39 3.29
C THR A 198 -5.86 2.71 4.13
N SER A 199 -5.66 2.94 5.43
CA SER A 199 -6.68 3.52 6.30
C SER A 199 -6.66 5.05 6.18
N ILE A 200 -7.70 5.62 5.56
CA ILE A 200 -7.86 7.08 5.46
C ILE A 200 -7.97 7.73 6.85
N ASP A 201 -8.64 7.04 7.78
CA ASP A 201 -8.81 7.55 9.16
C ASP A 201 -7.49 7.66 9.92
N ARG A 202 -6.46 6.89 9.52
CA ARG A 202 -5.13 6.86 10.14
C ARG A 202 -4.09 7.62 9.34
N ASP A 203 -4.32 7.81 8.04
CA ASP A 203 -3.31 8.41 7.17
C ASP A 203 -2.94 9.83 7.59
N GLY A 204 -1.63 10.08 7.69
CA GLY A 204 -1.07 11.36 8.15
C GLY A 204 -1.18 11.64 9.66
N THR A 205 -1.88 10.83 10.47
CA THR A 205 -2.07 11.08 11.90
C THR A 205 -0.84 10.78 12.75
N GLY A 206 -0.04 9.79 12.36
CA GLY A 206 1.06 9.28 13.19
C GLY A 206 0.62 8.47 14.42
N ASP A 207 -0.66 8.05 14.48
CA ASP A 207 -1.26 7.33 15.62
C ASP A 207 -1.25 5.81 15.46
N GLY A 208 -0.44 5.30 14.52
CA GLY A 208 -0.34 3.88 14.20
C GLY A 208 -1.36 3.41 13.17
N TYR A 209 -1.11 2.21 12.63
CA TYR A 209 -1.95 1.58 11.61
C TYR A 209 -3.33 1.17 12.13
N ASP A 210 -4.30 1.02 11.23
CA ASP A 210 -5.60 0.45 11.59
C ASP A 210 -5.51 -1.08 11.68
N VAL A 211 -5.30 -1.57 12.90
CA VAL A 211 -5.13 -3.00 13.18
C VAL A 211 -6.38 -3.80 12.83
N LEU A 212 -7.58 -3.26 13.14
CA LEU A 212 -8.84 -3.96 12.86
C LEU A 212 -9.05 -4.12 11.36
N LEU A 213 -8.94 -3.04 10.60
CA LEU A 213 -9.06 -3.06 9.15
C LEU A 213 -8.06 -4.04 8.52
N THR A 214 -6.78 -3.94 8.92
CA THR A 214 -5.70 -4.77 8.40
C THR A 214 -5.95 -6.25 8.69
N GLN A 215 -6.23 -6.63 9.95
CA GLN A 215 -6.45 -8.03 10.31
C GLN A 215 -7.67 -8.62 9.58
N LYS A 216 -8.77 -7.85 9.46
CA LYS A 216 -9.97 -8.33 8.77
C LYS A 216 -9.76 -8.51 7.27
N THR A 217 -8.93 -7.67 6.67
CA THR A 217 -8.56 -7.84 5.26
C THR A 217 -7.65 -9.06 5.08
N VAL A 218 -6.63 -9.23 5.92
CA VAL A 218 -5.76 -10.43 5.91
C VAL A 218 -6.56 -11.72 6.08
N ASP A 219 -7.56 -11.73 6.96
CA ASP A 219 -8.43 -12.90 7.17
C ASP A 219 -9.31 -13.22 5.94
N ALA A 220 -9.62 -12.23 5.12
CA ALA A 220 -10.54 -12.34 3.99
C ALA A 220 -9.86 -12.78 2.68
N VAL A 221 -8.53 -12.54 2.54
CA VAL A 221 -7.79 -12.79 1.29
C VAL A 221 -6.73 -13.87 1.46
N SER A 222 -6.23 -14.39 0.33
CA SER A 222 -5.13 -15.36 0.28
C SER A 222 -3.86 -14.77 -0.35
N VAL A 223 -3.91 -13.52 -0.78
CA VAL A 223 -2.78 -12.77 -1.32
C VAL A 223 -2.13 -11.93 -0.23
N PRO A 224 -0.84 -11.55 -0.37
CA PRO A 224 -0.18 -10.66 0.57
C PRO A 224 -0.93 -9.33 0.75
N VAL A 225 -0.85 -8.79 1.97
CA VAL A 225 -1.42 -7.48 2.31
C VAL A 225 -0.30 -6.57 2.80
N ILE A 226 -0.29 -5.33 2.32
CA ILE A 226 0.57 -4.23 2.75
C ILE A 226 -0.30 -3.28 3.57
N ALA A 227 0.01 -3.09 4.86
CA ALA A 227 -0.65 -2.08 5.68
C ALA A 227 -0.09 -0.69 5.39
N SER A 228 -0.98 0.30 5.25
CA SER A 228 -0.65 1.70 4.95
C SER A 228 -1.53 2.66 5.74
N GLY A 229 -0.98 3.85 6.03
CA GLY A 229 -1.64 4.93 6.76
C GLY A 229 -1.47 4.84 8.28
N GLY A 230 -0.92 5.92 8.88
CA GLY A 230 -0.82 6.12 10.32
C GLY A 230 0.55 5.89 10.95
N CYS A 231 1.55 5.38 10.22
CA CYS A 231 2.87 5.15 10.80
C CYS A 231 3.60 6.47 11.14
N GLY A 232 3.85 6.70 12.42
CA GLY A 232 4.61 7.84 12.92
C GLY A 232 5.97 7.47 13.53
N ARG A 233 6.14 6.19 13.93
CA ARG A 233 7.33 5.68 14.62
C ARG A 233 7.51 4.17 14.40
N PRO A 234 8.72 3.61 14.62
CA PRO A 234 8.97 2.18 14.41
C PRO A 234 8.09 1.27 15.26
N GLU A 235 7.67 1.72 16.44
CA GLU A 235 6.77 0.96 17.32
C GLU A 235 5.43 0.67 16.68
N ASP A 236 4.94 1.53 15.79
CA ASP A 236 3.70 1.34 15.05
C ASP A 236 3.82 0.17 14.08
N MET A 237 5.01 0.01 13.45
CA MET A 237 5.31 -1.18 12.64
C MET A 237 5.43 -2.44 13.52
N CYS A 238 6.02 -2.33 14.71
CA CYS A 238 6.04 -3.46 15.64
C CYS A 238 4.62 -3.89 16.00
N GLU A 239 3.75 -2.94 16.31
CA GLU A 239 2.36 -3.22 16.71
C GLU A 239 1.58 -3.90 15.59
N ILE A 240 1.62 -3.37 14.35
CA ILE A 240 0.87 -3.95 13.25
C ILE A 240 1.34 -5.37 12.92
N PHE A 241 2.65 -5.65 12.94
CA PHE A 241 3.18 -6.99 12.69
C PHE A 241 2.91 -7.98 13.82
N GLN A 242 2.79 -7.52 15.07
CA GLN A 242 2.47 -8.38 16.23
C GLN A 242 0.97 -8.65 16.37
N ARG A 243 0.12 -7.68 15.99
CA ARG A 243 -1.33 -7.74 16.16
C ARG A 243 -2.09 -8.20 14.93
N SER A 244 -1.41 -8.29 13.79
CA SER A 244 -1.98 -8.81 12.55
C SER A 244 -0.99 -9.73 11.85
N ASP A 245 -1.51 -10.60 10.98
CA ASP A 245 -0.69 -11.49 10.13
C ASP A 245 -0.25 -10.79 8.83
N VAL A 246 -0.23 -9.45 8.79
CA VAL A 246 0.11 -8.67 7.60
C VAL A 246 1.52 -8.97 7.11
N ASP A 247 1.73 -8.94 5.79
CA ASP A 247 3.00 -9.33 5.15
C ASP A 247 4.01 -8.19 5.05
N ALA A 248 3.51 -6.94 5.00
CA ALA A 248 4.32 -5.75 4.84
C ALA A 248 3.70 -4.53 5.51
N ALA A 249 4.54 -3.57 5.86
CA ALA A 249 4.14 -2.25 6.35
C ALA A 249 4.77 -1.17 5.47
N LEU A 250 3.91 -0.28 4.95
CA LEU A 250 4.30 0.86 4.14
C LEU A 250 4.26 2.13 4.99
N ALA A 251 5.28 2.97 4.86
CA ALA A 251 5.32 4.28 5.47
C ALA A 251 6.09 5.29 4.60
N ALA A 252 5.76 6.57 4.76
CA ALA A 252 6.40 7.67 4.05
C ALA A 252 7.20 8.54 5.04
N SER A 253 6.51 9.29 5.87
CA SER A 253 7.08 10.37 6.70
C SER A 253 8.18 9.94 7.66
N ILE A 254 8.14 8.72 8.18
CA ILE A 254 9.15 8.20 9.11
C ILE A 254 10.55 8.11 8.48
N PHE A 255 10.63 7.95 7.15
CA PHE A 255 11.90 7.78 6.41
C PHE A 255 12.44 9.07 5.81
N HIS A 256 11.67 10.17 5.84
CA HIS A 256 12.09 11.45 5.28
C HIS A 256 13.02 12.25 6.20
N TYR A 257 13.24 11.80 7.43
CA TYR A 257 14.19 12.44 8.35
C TYR A 257 15.57 11.79 8.24
N GLU A 258 16.64 12.60 8.19
CA GLU A 258 18.01 12.13 7.96
C GLU A 258 18.47 11.06 8.98
N ASP A 259 17.97 11.11 10.20
CA ASP A 259 18.37 10.24 11.31
C ASP A 259 17.62 8.87 11.33
N ARG A 260 16.71 8.60 10.38
CA ARG A 260 15.82 7.44 10.42
C ARG A 260 15.89 6.61 9.14
N SER A 261 16.96 5.84 9.02
CA SER A 261 17.10 4.90 7.89
C SER A 261 16.13 3.72 7.99
N VAL A 262 15.88 3.06 6.87
CA VAL A 262 15.07 1.82 6.84
C VAL A 262 15.74 0.73 7.68
N ASN A 263 17.07 0.61 7.62
CA ASN A 263 17.83 -0.32 8.44
C ASN A 263 17.65 -0.08 9.94
N TRP A 264 17.65 1.17 10.38
CA TRP A 264 17.39 1.50 11.79
C TRP A 264 16.01 1.02 12.24
N VAL A 265 14.97 1.20 11.42
CA VAL A 265 13.63 0.66 11.72
C VAL A 265 13.67 -0.87 11.78
N LYS A 266 14.32 -1.54 10.84
CA LYS A 266 14.44 -3.01 10.80
C LYS A 266 15.21 -3.57 12.00
N GLU A 267 16.22 -2.88 12.49
CA GLU A 267 16.93 -3.26 13.71
C GLU A 267 15.98 -3.27 14.92
N ILE A 268 15.16 -2.24 15.07
CA ILE A 268 14.14 -2.17 16.14
C ILE A 268 13.12 -3.32 16.00
N LEU A 269 12.66 -3.60 14.78
CA LEU A 269 11.74 -4.71 14.51
C LEU A 269 12.36 -6.06 14.88
N ARG A 270 13.61 -6.31 14.48
CA ARG A 270 14.38 -7.51 14.83
C ARG A 270 14.51 -7.67 16.35
N ASP A 271 14.87 -6.59 17.06
CA ASP A 271 15.07 -6.60 18.50
C ASP A 271 13.75 -6.85 19.26
N ARG A 272 12.60 -6.59 18.62
CA ARG A 272 11.25 -6.96 19.09
C ARG A 272 10.80 -8.35 18.62
N GLY A 273 11.69 -9.15 17.99
CA GLY A 273 11.42 -10.51 17.55
C GLY A 273 10.61 -10.62 16.27
N ILE A 274 10.48 -9.55 15.48
CA ILE A 274 9.80 -9.56 14.19
C ILE A 274 10.83 -9.97 13.12
N PRO A 275 10.57 -11.04 12.33
CA PRO A 275 11.49 -11.49 11.31
C PRO A 275 11.56 -10.48 10.16
N VAL A 276 12.70 -9.84 9.97
CA VAL A 276 13.02 -8.90 8.87
C VAL A 276 14.32 -9.29 8.21
N ARG A 277 14.52 -8.89 6.95
CA ARG A 277 15.80 -9.00 6.25
C ARG A 277 16.62 -7.74 6.56
N LEU A 278 17.84 -7.88 7.06
CA LEU A 278 18.81 -6.80 7.24
C LEU A 278 19.78 -6.75 6.05
#